data_01614ba4739269bf5ab21fe527b86e68
#
_entry.id   01614ba4739269bf5ab21fe527b86e68
#
_cell.length_a   1.000
_cell.length_b   1.000
_cell.length_c   1.000
_cell.angle_alpha   90.00
_cell.angle_beta   90.00
_cell.angle_gamma   90.00
#
_symmetry.space_group_name_H-M   'P 1'
#
loop_
_entity.id
_entity.type
_entity.pdbx_description
1 polymer ?
#
loop_
_entity_poly.entity_id
_entity_poly.type
_entity_poly.pdbx_seq_one_letter_code
_entity_poly.pdbx_strand_id
1 'polypeptide(L)'
;MRPKAPGLYISKWREEGPVSLETAEEWRDEHGWDDWMAIIEAALYLDAAELVELLLPVLTPAQRATFDLVRRRMLGDKRLEEAIDQALEVCRNPATRDLALEGRLRMERGLQRFEKGDATGAEEDLTWAETRLKSVSKASRDHDLSLLNKAAYHMASGEDLMALQVYGDISRKENHAHETIAISRIGASRIHARYGKMFDAARNAWNGHAHAILANQVTMAIEAGSLFMDLTIGEQDEKAVRFQQQVDESKPRNVGDATPELKVHPADVSGVFEWCLKHLNKEHFGQDRPDLRAMIMMAHRLDRMDDFDWLIEEPQRVEDSMLVAVVLGCALNDEQHLAWTERMQSLMP
;
A
#
# COMPACT_ATOMS: atom_id res chain seq x y z
N MET A 1 18.51 13.50 1.45
CA MET A 1 17.35 13.79 0.58
C MET A 1 16.94 12.47 -0.07
N ARG A 2 15.69 12.04 0.00
CA ARG A 2 15.29 10.81 -0.72
C ARG A 2 15.38 11.07 -2.22
N PRO A 3 15.84 10.08 -3.00
CA PRO A 3 15.79 10.20 -4.45
C PRO A 3 14.36 10.45 -4.90
N LYS A 4 14.14 11.34 -5.82
CA LYS A 4 12.84 11.56 -6.47
C LYS A 4 12.43 10.26 -7.14
N ALA A 5 11.13 9.98 -7.20
CA ALA A 5 10.61 8.70 -7.69
C ALA A 5 11.13 8.39 -9.11
N PRO A 6 11.55 7.15 -9.40
CA PRO A 6 11.99 6.74 -10.74
C PRO A 6 11.00 7.09 -11.85
N GLY A 7 9.72 7.23 -11.54
CA GLY A 7 8.67 7.66 -12.47
C GLY A 7 8.93 9.03 -13.13
N LEU A 8 9.58 9.97 -12.44
CA LEU A 8 9.93 11.28 -13.04
C LEU A 8 10.98 11.12 -14.14
N TYR A 9 11.95 10.22 -13.95
CA TYR A 9 12.95 9.90 -14.98
C TYR A 9 12.28 9.26 -16.20
N ILE A 10 11.37 8.33 -15.99
CA ILE A 10 10.61 7.67 -17.06
C ILE A 10 9.75 8.68 -17.83
N SER A 11 9.09 9.62 -17.14
CA SER A 11 8.32 10.68 -17.80
C SER A 11 9.21 11.53 -18.70
N LYS A 12 10.37 11.95 -18.19
CA LYS A 12 11.34 12.73 -18.97
C LYS A 12 11.86 11.96 -20.21
N TRP A 13 12.16 10.67 -20.03
CA TRP A 13 12.51 9.80 -21.15
C TRP A 13 11.43 9.75 -22.24
N ARG A 14 10.16 9.66 -21.84
CA ARG A 14 9.03 9.63 -22.78
C ARG A 14 8.82 10.95 -23.51
N GLU A 15 9.04 12.08 -22.82
CA GLU A 15 8.89 13.41 -23.38
C GLU A 15 10.01 13.76 -24.36
N GLU A 16 11.24 13.43 -24.03
CA GLU A 16 12.43 13.78 -24.81
C GLU A 16 12.85 12.68 -25.80
N GLY A 17 12.28 11.46 -25.66
CA GLY A 17 12.64 10.30 -26.49
C GLY A 17 13.93 9.62 -26.06
N PRO A 18 14.43 8.65 -26.86
CA PRO A 18 15.67 7.95 -26.59
C PRO A 18 16.86 8.90 -26.56
N VAL A 19 17.61 8.88 -25.46
CA VAL A 19 18.80 9.71 -25.27
C VAL A 19 20.06 8.86 -25.11
N SER A 20 21.23 9.49 -25.20
CA SER A 20 22.50 8.82 -24.94
C SER A 20 22.65 8.47 -23.45
N LEU A 21 23.55 7.52 -23.16
CA LEU A 21 23.89 7.19 -21.77
C LEU A 21 24.42 8.40 -21.01
N GLU A 22 25.23 9.25 -21.65
CA GLU A 22 25.76 10.48 -21.07
C GLU A 22 24.64 11.43 -20.64
N THR A 23 23.63 11.64 -21.49
CA THR A 23 22.44 12.45 -21.14
C THR A 23 21.64 11.79 -20.01
N ALA A 24 21.51 10.47 -19.99
CA ALA A 24 20.86 9.76 -18.91
C ALA A 24 21.60 9.90 -17.57
N GLU A 25 22.93 9.92 -17.58
CA GLU A 25 23.77 10.17 -16.41
C GLU A 25 23.63 11.62 -15.92
N GLU A 26 23.61 12.59 -16.83
CA GLU A 26 23.34 14.00 -16.48
C GLU A 26 21.99 14.15 -15.80
N TRP A 27 20.93 13.54 -16.32
CA TRP A 27 19.61 13.57 -15.71
C TRP A 27 19.58 12.93 -14.32
N ARG A 28 20.28 11.79 -14.17
CA ARG A 28 20.41 11.13 -12.86
C ARG A 28 21.06 12.07 -11.86
N ASP A 29 22.16 12.69 -12.22
CA ASP A 29 22.93 13.56 -11.34
C ASP A 29 22.16 14.85 -11.00
N GLU A 30 21.47 15.45 -11.99
CA GLU A 30 20.59 16.60 -11.80
C GLU A 30 19.49 16.35 -10.75
N HIS A 31 18.95 15.13 -10.74
CA HIS A 31 17.86 14.76 -9.84
C HIS A 31 18.35 14.05 -8.57
N GLY A 32 19.64 13.79 -8.43
CA GLY A 32 20.22 13.10 -7.27
C GLY A 32 19.76 11.65 -7.17
N TRP A 33 19.66 10.95 -8.28
CA TRP A 33 19.33 9.51 -8.32
C TRP A 33 20.62 8.69 -8.39
N ASP A 34 21.01 8.08 -7.29
CA ASP A 34 22.23 7.27 -7.21
C ASP A 34 22.04 5.81 -7.62
N ASP A 35 20.80 5.36 -7.80
CA ASP A 35 20.45 3.95 -7.97
C ASP A 35 19.83 3.65 -9.34
N TRP A 36 20.68 3.21 -10.27
CA TRP A 36 20.24 2.71 -11.57
C TRP A 36 19.27 1.53 -11.47
N MET A 37 19.37 0.75 -10.41
CA MET A 37 18.50 -0.42 -10.23
C MET A 37 17.02 -0.04 -10.11
N ALA A 38 16.72 1.01 -9.35
CA ALA A 38 15.35 1.50 -9.23
C ALA A 38 14.79 2.04 -10.55
N ILE A 39 15.65 2.69 -11.35
CA ILE A 39 15.26 3.26 -12.65
C ILE A 39 15.00 2.16 -13.66
N ILE A 40 15.91 1.18 -13.79
CA ILE A 40 15.76 0.09 -14.77
C ILE A 40 14.57 -0.83 -14.43
N GLU A 41 14.29 -1.06 -13.16
CA GLU A 41 13.10 -1.79 -12.75
C GLU A 41 11.81 -1.04 -13.09
N ALA A 42 11.76 0.25 -12.82
CA ALA A 42 10.62 1.06 -13.23
C ALA A 42 10.45 1.08 -14.76
N ALA A 43 11.54 1.16 -15.52
CA ALA A 43 11.52 1.07 -16.98
C ALA A 43 10.96 -0.27 -17.45
N LEU A 44 11.33 -1.37 -16.80
CA LEU A 44 10.81 -2.70 -17.10
C LEU A 44 9.29 -2.78 -16.85
N TYR A 45 8.81 -2.30 -15.69
CA TYR A 45 7.37 -2.29 -15.33
C TYR A 45 6.53 -1.39 -16.23
N LEU A 46 7.12 -0.33 -16.77
CA LEU A 46 6.44 0.64 -17.64
C LEU A 46 6.66 0.36 -19.14
N ASP A 47 7.21 -0.82 -19.48
CA ASP A 47 7.48 -1.28 -20.85
C ASP A 47 8.34 -0.29 -21.67
N ALA A 48 9.34 0.33 -21.01
CA ALA A 48 10.30 1.20 -21.65
C ALA A 48 11.55 0.42 -22.09
N ALA A 49 11.39 -0.50 -23.06
CA ALA A 49 12.41 -1.44 -23.47
C ALA A 49 13.74 -0.77 -23.90
N GLU A 50 13.68 0.33 -24.64
CA GLU A 50 14.87 1.07 -25.10
C GLU A 50 15.68 1.63 -23.93
N LEU A 51 15.01 2.09 -22.87
CA LEU A 51 15.68 2.56 -21.66
C LEU A 51 16.33 1.39 -20.90
N VAL A 52 15.68 0.24 -20.85
CA VAL A 52 16.26 -0.97 -20.26
C VAL A 52 17.55 -1.36 -20.98
N GLU A 53 17.53 -1.42 -22.31
CA GLU A 53 18.71 -1.73 -23.12
C GLU A 53 19.85 -0.73 -22.92
N LEU A 54 19.53 0.55 -22.79
CA LEU A 54 20.53 1.60 -22.52
C LEU A 54 21.19 1.40 -21.14
N LEU A 55 20.42 1.03 -20.12
CA LEU A 55 20.91 0.97 -18.73
C LEU A 55 21.58 -0.37 -18.38
N LEU A 56 21.27 -1.47 -19.06
CA LEU A 56 21.88 -2.78 -18.77
C LEU A 56 23.41 -2.77 -18.72
N PRO A 57 24.15 -2.08 -19.62
CA PRO A 57 25.62 -2.06 -19.59
C PRO A 57 26.23 -1.41 -18.36
N VAL A 58 25.53 -0.42 -17.73
CA VAL A 58 26.06 0.32 -16.58
C VAL A 58 25.81 -0.36 -15.24
N LEU A 59 25.00 -1.39 -15.20
CA LEU A 59 24.74 -2.16 -13.98
C LEU A 59 25.98 -2.93 -13.53
N THR A 60 26.24 -2.93 -12.23
CA THR A 60 27.21 -3.84 -11.61
C THR A 60 26.79 -5.31 -11.82
N PRO A 61 27.69 -6.27 -11.69
CA PRO A 61 27.32 -7.69 -11.80
C PRO A 61 26.21 -8.11 -10.84
N ALA A 62 26.22 -7.59 -9.59
CA ALA A 62 25.19 -7.87 -8.59
C ALA A 62 23.83 -7.26 -8.98
N GLN A 63 23.82 -6.00 -9.45
CA GLN A 63 22.62 -5.34 -9.95
C GLN A 63 22.04 -6.08 -11.18
N ARG A 64 22.89 -6.49 -12.10
CA ARG A 64 22.45 -7.22 -13.30
C ARG A 64 21.83 -8.56 -12.95
N ALA A 65 22.44 -9.33 -12.04
CA ALA A 65 21.88 -10.60 -11.57
C ALA A 65 20.52 -10.41 -10.87
N THR A 66 20.39 -9.37 -10.04
CA THR A 66 19.13 -9.02 -9.38
C THR A 66 18.06 -8.57 -10.38
N PHE A 67 18.43 -7.75 -11.38
CA PHE A 67 17.53 -7.32 -12.43
C PHE A 67 17.03 -8.50 -13.29
N ASP A 68 17.90 -9.45 -13.62
CA ASP A 68 17.50 -10.66 -14.37
C ASP A 68 16.47 -11.48 -13.58
N LEU A 69 16.60 -11.58 -12.27
CA LEU A 69 15.59 -12.21 -11.41
C LEU A 69 14.24 -11.48 -11.49
N VAL A 70 14.22 -10.14 -11.40
CA VAL A 70 12.98 -9.35 -11.50
C VAL A 70 12.31 -9.58 -12.85
N ARG A 71 13.11 -9.57 -13.93
CA ARG A 71 12.62 -9.83 -15.30
C ARG A 71 12.03 -11.23 -15.43
N ARG A 72 12.70 -12.27 -14.92
CA ARG A 72 12.21 -13.68 -14.94
C ARG A 72 10.89 -13.81 -14.17
N ARG A 73 10.77 -13.15 -13.02
CA ARG A 73 9.52 -13.15 -12.25
C ARG A 73 8.37 -12.54 -13.05
N MET A 74 8.58 -11.42 -13.72
CA MET A 74 7.57 -10.79 -14.57
C MET A 74 7.13 -11.67 -15.75
N LEU A 75 8.05 -12.47 -16.29
CA LEU A 75 7.78 -13.43 -17.37
C LEU A 75 7.15 -14.74 -16.87
N GLY A 76 6.94 -14.90 -15.57
CA GLY A 76 6.37 -16.12 -14.99
C GLY A 76 7.30 -17.34 -15.05
N ASP A 77 8.63 -17.14 -15.08
CA ASP A 77 9.59 -18.24 -15.06
C ASP A 77 9.44 -19.05 -13.76
N LYS A 78 9.27 -20.37 -13.91
CA LYS A 78 9.09 -21.28 -12.77
C LYS A 78 10.39 -21.60 -12.02
N ARG A 79 11.56 -21.22 -12.58
CA ARG A 79 12.89 -21.49 -12.01
C ARG A 79 13.45 -20.31 -11.23
N LEU A 80 12.57 -19.59 -10.51
CA LEU A 80 12.98 -18.41 -9.75
C LEU A 80 13.95 -18.73 -8.62
N GLU A 81 13.83 -19.89 -7.99
CA GLU A 81 14.72 -20.31 -6.89
C GLU A 81 16.16 -20.43 -7.35
N GLU A 82 16.40 -21.12 -8.47
CA GLU A 82 17.73 -21.24 -9.05
C GLU A 82 18.32 -19.87 -9.42
N ALA A 83 17.47 -18.97 -9.94
CA ALA A 83 17.87 -17.61 -10.28
C ALA A 83 18.24 -16.78 -9.03
N ILE A 84 17.50 -16.93 -7.93
CA ILE A 84 17.82 -16.29 -6.66
C ILE A 84 19.15 -16.79 -6.12
N ASP A 85 19.37 -18.10 -6.10
CA ASP A 85 20.62 -18.68 -5.59
C ASP A 85 21.83 -18.25 -6.42
N GLN A 86 21.70 -18.21 -7.75
CA GLN A 86 22.73 -17.67 -8.64
C GLN A 86 23.03 -16.18 -8.36
N ALA A 87 22.00 -15.36 -8.19
CA ALA A 87 22.18 -13.95 -7.85
C ALA A 87 22.81 -13.76 -6.45
N LEU A 88 22.45 -14.59 -5.47
CA LEU A 88 23.07 -14.62 -4.14
C LEU A 88 24.56 -14.97 -4.20
N GLU A 89 24.96 -15.92 -5.04
CA GLU A 89 26.38 -16.25 -5.25
C GLU A 89 27.15 -15.04 -5.78
N VAL A 90 26.59 -14.31 -6.75
CA VAL A 90 27.20 -13.09 -7.29
C VAL A 90 27.34 -12.02 -6.20
N CYS A 91 26.30 -11.79 -5.40
CA CYS A 91 26.32 -10.78 -4.31
C CYS A 91 27.29 -11.12 -3.18
N ARG A 92 27.60 -12.40 -2.96
CA ARG A 92 28.52 -12.88 -1.92
C ARG A 92 29.96 -12.98 -2.38
N ASN A 93 30.20 -13.03 -3.68
CA ASN A 93 31.56 -13.10 -4.23
C ASN A 93 32.36 -11.84 -3.80
N PRO A 94 33.57 -11.98 -3.24
CA PRO A 94 34.37 -10.84 -2.78
C PRO A 94 34.61 -9.76 -3.84
N ALA A 95 34.70 -10.15 -5.11
CA ALA A 95 34.95 -9.22 -6.23
C ALA A 95 33.71 -8.42 -6.67
N THR A 96 32.51 -8.91 -6.34
CA THR A 96 31.22 -8.31 -6.77
C THR A 96 30.28 -8.11 -5.61
N ARG A 97 30.81 -8.10 -4.38
CA ARG A 97 30.06 -8.09 -3.14
C ARG A 97 29.12 -6.89 -3.03
N ASP A 98 27.83 -7.19 -2.79
CA ASP A 98 26.81 -6.19 -2.52
C ASP A 98 25.88 -6.68 -1.41
N LEU A 99 26.01 -6.07 -0.22
CA LEU A 99 25.27 -6.49 0.97
C LEU A 99 23.81 -6.01 0.95
N ALA A 100 23.51 -4.91 0.25
CA ALA A 100 22.14 -4.42 0.13
C ALA A 100 21.35 -5.34 -0.81
N LEU A 101 21.91 -5.67 -1.97
CA LEU A 101 21.28 -6.62 -2.89
C LEU A 101 21.23 -8.05 -2.34
N GLU A 102 22.23 -8.51 -1.57
CA GLU A 102 22.10 -9.77 -0.84
C GLU A 102 20.92 -9.74 0.12
N GLY A 103 20.70 -8.63 0.85
CA GLY A 103 19.54 -8.45 1.74
C GLY A 103 18.23 -8.56 0.97
N ARG A 104 18.12 -7.88 -0.16
CA ARG A 104 16.95 -7.95 -1.04
C ARG A 104 16.70 -9.37 -1.57
N LEU A 105 17.71 -10.04 -2.06
CA LEU A 105 17.60 -11.41 -2.60
C LEU A 105 17.21 -12.43 -1.51
N ARG A 106 17.73 -12.26 -0.29
CA ARG A 106 17.31 -13.10 0.84
C ARG A 106 15.85 -12.85 1.21
N MET A 107 15.40 -11.61 1.17
CA MET A 107 13.98 -11.30 1.37
C MET A 107 13.10 -12.02 0.32
N GLU A 108 13.45 -11.98 -0.95
CA GLU A 108 12.74 -12.70 -2.03
C GLU A 108 12.76 -14.22 -1.79
N ARG A 109 13.89 -14.79 -1.37
CA ARG A 109 14.00 -16.22 -1.04
C ARG A 109 13.17 -16.59 0.16
N GLY A 110 13.15 -15.75 1.19
CA GLY A 110 12.33 -15.96 2.37
C GLY A 110 10.84 -16.05 2.05
N LEU A 111 10.33 -15.17 1.19
CA LEU A 111 8.95 -15.22 0.72
C LEU A 111 8.66 -16.53 -0.03
N GLN A 112 9.53 -16.95 -0.94
CA GLN A 112 9.35 -18.21 -1.65
C GLN A 112 9.38 -19.44 -0.73
N ARG A 113 10.27 -19.44 0.28
CA ARG A 113 10.31 -20.50 1.28
C ARG A 113 9.03 -20.59 2.08
N PHE A 114 8.48 -19.43 2.45
CA PHE A 114 7.19 -19.36 3.14
C PHE A 114 6.06 -19.96 2.29
N GLU A 115 5.97 -19.59 1.02
CA GLU A 115 5.00 -20.14 0.08
C GLU A 115 5.10 -21.68 -0.07
N LYS A 116 6.30 -22.23 0.07
CA LYS A 116 6.57 -23.67 0.04
C LYS A 116 6.40 -24.38 1.38
N GLY A 117 6.06 -23.65 2.44
CA GLY A 117 5.86 -24.19 3.77
C GLY A 117 7.13 -24.32 4.63
N ASP A 118 8.29 -23.83 4.15
CA ASP A 118 9.53 -23.71 4.94
C ASP A 118 9.51 -22.45 5.80
N ALA A 119 8.71 -22.46 6.87
CA ALA A 119 8.55 -21.31 7.76
C ALA A 119 9.88 -20.92 8.45
N THR A 120 10.67 -21.90 8.89
CA THR A 120 11.96 -21.64 9.57
C THR A 120 12.96 -20.97 8.64
N GLY A 121 13.14 -21.49 7.43
CA GLY A 121 14.04 -20.89 6.45
C GLY A 121 13.56 -19.52 5.97
N ALA A 122 12.23 -19.30 5.93
CA ALA A 122 11.65 -18.00 5.62
C ALA A 122 11.98 -16.96 6.71
N GLU A 123 11.78 -17.30 7.98
CA GLU A 123 12.06 -16.42 9.11
C GLU A 123 13.54 -16.05 9.18
N GLU A 124 14.44 -17.03 8.99
CA GLU A 124 15.90 -16.81 8.95
C GLU A 124 16.27 -15.79 7.86
N ASP A 125 15.78 -15.97 6.64
CA ASP A 125 16.10 -15.09 5.50
C ASP A 125 15.50 -13.69 5.68
N LEU A 126 14.26 -13.58 6.12
CA LEU A 126 13.58 -12.29 6.35
C LEU A 126 14.23 -11.50 7.49
N THR A 127 14.60 -12.17 8.58
CA THR A 127 15.28 -11.53 9.72
C THR A 127 16.69 -11.09 9.35
N TRP A 128 17.44 -11.91 8.61
CA TRP A 128 18.75 -11.54 8.13
C TRP A 128 18.67 -10.33 7.18
N ALA A 129 17.70 -10.34 6.24
CA ALA A 129 17.49 -9.27 5.28
C ALA A 129 17.19 -7.93 5.96
N GLU A 130 16.23 -7.90 6.88
CA GLU A 130 15.86 -6.70 7.65
C GLU A 130 17.08 -6.16 8.42
N THR A 131 17.77 -7.01 9.18
CA THR A 131 18.92 -6.61 9.98
C THR A 131 20.04 -6.05 9.10
N ARG A 132 20.32 -6.69 7.97
CA ARG A 132 21.36 -6.25 7.05
C ARG A 132 20.99 -4.94 6.37
N LEU A 133 19.80 -4.82 5.80
CA LEU A 133 19.33 -3.62 5.11
C LEU A 133 19.25 -2.43 6.09
N LYS A 134 18.83 -2.64 7.33
CA LYS A 134 18.89 -1.62 8.39
C LYS A 134 20.33 -1.11 8.63
N SER A 135 21.30 -1.99 8.54
CA SER A 135 22.71 -1.66 8.79
C SER A 135 23.39 -0.94 7.63
N VAL A 136 23.11 -1.32 6.36
CA VAL A 136 23.84 -0.84 5.18
C VAL A 136 23.09 0.20 4.37
N SER A 137 21.75 0.20 4.43
CA SER A 137 20.88 1.05 3.63
C SER A 137 19.60 1.44 4.37
N LYS A 138 19.75 1.91 5.62
CA LYS A 138 18.62 2.30 6.47
C LYS A 138 17.66 3.27 5.76
N ALA A 139 16.36 2.99 5.84
CA ALA A 139 15.28 3.73 5.20
C ALA A 139 15.39 3.82 3.66
N SER A 140 16.12 2.91 3.03
CA SER A 140 16.02 2.66 1.61
C SER A 140 14.69 1.96 1.27
N ARG A 141 14.35 1.93 -0.02
CA ARG A 141 13.19 1.17 -0.51
C ARG A 141 13.26 -0.31 -0.11
N ASP A 142 14.43 -0.94 -0.23
CA ASP A 142 14.60 -2.36 0.10
C ASP A 142 14.49 -2.63 1.60
N HIS A 143 15.00 -1.72 2.45
CA HIS A 143 14.79 -1.80 3.89
C HIS A 143 13.31 -1.63 4.24
N ASP A 144 12.63 -0.66 3.65
CA ASP A 144 11.18 -0.45 3.83
C ASP A 144 10.38 -1.71 3.43
N LEU A 145 10.69 -2.31 2.28
CA LEU A 145 10.06 -3.55 1.83
C LEU A 145 10.37 -4.74 2.75
N SER A 146 11.59 -4.84 3.29
CA SER A 146 11.94 -5.93 4.21
C SER A 146 11.13 -5.90 5.50
N LEU A 147 10.87 -4.71 6.03
CA LEU A 147 9.99 -4.52 7.18
C LEU A 147 8.53 -4.90 6.86
N LEU A 148 8.01 -4.44 5.72
CA LEU A 148 6.64 -4.76 5.30
C LEU A 148 6.45 -6.27 5.07
N ASN A 149 7.40 -6.93 4.40
CA ASN A 149 7.36 -8.37 4.15
C ASN A 149 7.49 -9.19 5.43
N LYS A 150 8.33 -8.76 6.38
CA LYS A 150 8.44 -9.38 7.69
C LYS A 150 7.13 -9.26 8.48
N ALA A 151 6.50 -8.09 8.46
CA ALA A 151 5.20 -7.92 9.09
C ALA A 151 4.12 -8.78 8.44
N ALA A 152 4.11 -8.87 7.10
CA ALA A 152 3.19 -9.74 6.36
C ALA A 152 3.40 -11.23 6.69
N TYR A 153 4.65 -11.67 6.81
CA TYR A 153 5.01 -13.02 7.27
C TYR A 153 4.42 -13.32 8.66
N HIS A 154 4.63 -12.41 9.63
CA HIS A 154 4.07 -12.58 10.98
C HIS A 154 2.53 -12.63 10.97
N MET A 155 1.88 -11.77 10.16
CA MET A 155 0.42 -11.81 10.01
C MET A 155 -0.07 -13.14 9.43
N ALA A 156 0.59 -13.65 8.41
CA ALA A 156 0.23 -14.93 7.77
C ALA A 156 0.49 -16.12 8.69
N SER A 157 1.46 -16.01 9.61
CA SER A 157 1.76 -16.99 10.64
C SER A 157 0.85 -16.88 11.88
N GLY A 158 -0.07 -15.91 11.92
CA GLY A 158 -0.94 -15.66 13.07
C GLY A 158 -0.26 -14.93 14.24
N GLU A 159 0.91 -14.36 14.02
CA GLU A 159 1.73 -13.68 15.00
C GLU A 159 1.48 -12.16 15.00
N ASP A 160 0.22 -11.76 15.16
CA ASP A 160 -0.24 -10.38 15.02
C ASP A 160 0.52 -9.37 15.90
N LEU A 161 0.95 -9.77 17.11
CA LEU A 161 1.70 -8.87 18.00
C LEU A 161 3.11 -8.59 17.47
N MET A 162 3.74 -9.57 16.83
CA MET A 162 5.04 -9.39 16.17
C MET A 162 4.91 -8.48 14.96
N ALA A 163 3.85 -8.65 14.17
CA ALA A 163 3.54 -7.74 13.05
C ALA A 163 3.33 -6.29 13.53
N LEU A 164 2.58 -6.07 14.62
CA LEU A 164 2.39 -4.75 15.22
C LEU A 164 3.69 -4.13 15.70
N GLN A 165 4.62 -4.91 16.26
CA GLN A 165 5.93 -4.43 16.65
C GLN A 165 6.72 -3.93 15.43
N VAL A 166 6.76 -4.71 14.34
CA VAL A 166 7.44 -4.30 13.10
C VAL A 166 6.79 -3.04 12.52
N TYR A 167 5.45 -2.96 12.48
CA TYR A 167 4.75 -1.75 12.04
C TYR A 167 5.05 -0.53 12.91
N GLY A 168 5.27 -0.73 14.22
CA GLY A 168 5.66 0.33 15.15
C GLY A 168 7.02 0.95 14.85
N ASP A 169 7.94 0.19 14.29
CA ASP A 169 9.28 0.65 13.91
C ASP A 169 9.27 1.52 12.63
N ILE A 170 8.18 1.45 11.83
CA ILE A 170 8.04 2.20 10.59
C ILE A 170 7.51 3.60 10.88
N SER A 171 8.35 4.63 10.77
CA SER A 171 7.99 6.00 11.13
C SER A 171 8.73 7.09 10.37
N ARG A 172 8.21 8.33 10.42
CA ARG A 172 8.88 9.51 9.86
C ARG A 172 10.17 9.88 10.58
N LYS A 173 10.29 9.58 11.87
CA LYS A 173 11.53 9.80 12.62
C LYS A 173 12.67 8.97 12.09
N GLU A 174 12.36 7.78 11.64
CA GLU A 174 13.31 6.84 11.03
C GLU A 174 13.48 7.06 9.53
N ASN A 175 12.90 8.13 8.98
CA ASN A 175 12.96 8.54 7.56
C ASN A 175 12.30 7.57 6.56
N HIS A 176 11.40 6.69 7.00
CA HIS A 176 10.65 5.83 6.09
C HIS A 176 9.75 6.63 5.13
N ALA A 177 9.44 6.06 3.95
CA ALA A 177 8.58 6.68 2.96
C ALA A 177 7.15 6.83 3.48
N HIS A 178 6.43 7.86 3.02
CA HIS A 178 5.00 8.01 3.32
C HIS A 178 4.20 6.80 2.87
N GLU A 179 4.51 6.23 1.69
CA GLU A 179 3.90 5.01 1.18
C GLU A 179 4.09 3.84 2.15
N THR A 180 5.31 3.59 2.62
CA THR A 180 5.62 2.53 3.57
C THR A 180 4.87 2.71 4.89
N ILE A 181 4.81 3.96 5.38
CA ILE A 181 4.06 4.28 6.59
C ILE A 181 2.56 4.03 6.36
N ALA A 182 2.00 4.44 5.22
CA ALA A 182 0.59 4.20 4.90
C ALA A 182 0.25 2.71 4.96
N ILE A 183 1.02 1.85 4.28
CA ILE A 183 0.84 0.40 4.30
C ILE A 183 0.92 -0.15 5.72
N SER A 184 1.92 0.27 6.50
CA SER A 184 2.08 -0.18 7.88
C SER A 184 0.90 0.21 8.78
N ARG A 185 0.35 1.41 8.60
CA ARG A 185 -0.81 1.89 9.36
C ARG A 185 -2.09 1.17 8.97
N ILE A 186 -2.32 0.88 7.69
CA ILE A 186 -3.45 0.06 7.23
C ILE A 186 -3.35 -1.36 7.83
N GLY A 187 -2.17 -1.99 7.78
CA GLY A 187 -1.94 -3.30 8.39
C GLY A 187 -2.20 -3.30 9.91
N ALA A 188 -1.66 -2.32 10.63
CA ALA A 188 -1.88 -2.17 12.06
C ALA A 188 -3.36 -1.91 12.39
N SER A 189 -4.07 -1.13 11.57
CA SER A 189 -5.51 -0.88 11.73
C SER A 189 -6.31 -2.18 11.69
N ARG A 190 -6.05 -3.04 10.69
CA ARG A 190 -6.72 -4.33 10.54
C ARG A 190 -6.47 -5.27 11.71
N ILE A 191 -5.25 -5.29 12.25
CA ILE A 191 -4.93 -6.08 13.44
C ILE A 191 -5.69 -5.54 14.65
N HIS A 192 -5.62 -4.23 14.91
CA HIS A 192 -6.34 -3.63 16.03
C HIS A 192 -7.86 -3.88 15.98
N ALA A 193 -8.46 -3.81 14.77
CA ALA A 193 -9.88 -4.10 14.57
C ALA A 193 -10.23 -5.55 14.95
N ARG A 194 -9.39 -6.53 14.54
CA ARG A 194 -9.58 -7.95 14.93
C ARG A 194 -9.58 -8.16 16.46
N TYR A 195 -8.82 -7.36 17.18
CA TYR A 195 -8.76 -7.40 18.65
C TYR A 195 -9.77 -6.47 19.34
N GLY A 196 -10.72 -5.90 18.61
CA GLY A 196 -11.74 -5.00 19.15
C GLY A 196 -11.20 -3.66 19.67
N LYS A 197 -9.96 -3.30 19.34
CA LYS A 197 -9.33 -2.02 19.71
C LYS A 197 -9.71 -0.94 18.69
N MET A 198 -11.01 -0.60 18.66
CA MET A 198 -11.59 0.22 17.59
C MET A 198 -10.97 1.62 17.49
N PHE A 199 -10.62 2.24 18.63
CA PHE A 199 -9.96 3.54 18.64
C PHE A 199 -8.57 3.48 17.97
N ASP A 200 -7.74 2.51 18.35
CA ASP A 200 -6.42 2.35 17.74
C ASP A 200 -6.54 1.95 16.26
N ALA A 201 -7.53 1.13 15.91
CA ALA A 201 -7.82 0.76 14.53
C ALA A 201 -8.17 1.99 13.68
N ALA A 202 -9.17 2.79 14.09
CA ALA A 202 -9.59 3.98 13.36
C ALA A 202 -8.45 5.02 13.26
N ARG A 203 -7.69 5.23 14.34
CA ARG A 203 -6.54 6.13 14.33
C ARG A 203 -5.48 5.69 13.32
N ASN A 204 -5.18 4.40 13.26
CA ASN A 204 -4.23 3.88 12.29
C ASN A 204 -4.77 3.98 10.85
N ALA A 205 -6.05 3.69 10.60
CA ALA A 205 -6.66 3.86 9.28
C ALA A 205 -6.59 5.34 8.81
N TRP A 206 -6.94 6.28 9.69
CA TRP A 206 -6.83 7.71 9.39
C TRP A 206 -5.39 8.14 9.06
N ASN A 207 -4.41 7.69 9.85
CA ASN A 207 -2.99 7.95 9.58
C ASN A 207 -2.56 7.31 8.24
N GLY A 208 -3.03 6.10 7.94
CA GLY A 208 -2.80 5.44 6.66
C GLY A 208 -3.30 6.28 5.49
N HIS A 209 -4.54 6.79 5.58
CA HIS A 209 -5.13 7.69 4.60
C HIS A 209 -4.29 8.96 4.38
N ALA A 210 -3.95 9.66 5.45
CA ALA A 210 -3.17 10.89 5.37
C ALA A 210 -1.77 10.65 4.75
N HIS A 211 -1.08 9.57 5.14
CA HIS A 211 0.21 9.23 4.57
C HIS A 211 0.11 8.76 3.10
N ALA A 212 -0.96 8.07 2.70
CA ALA A 212 -1.19 7.69 1.32
C ALA A 212 -1.41 8.92 0.42
N ILE A 213 -2.14 9.94 0.91
CA ILE A 213 -2.28 11.24 0.21
C ILE A 213 -0.91 11.90 0.02
N LEU A 214 -0.09 11.97 1.07
CA LEU A 214 1.26 12.55 1.02
C LEU A 214 2.22 11.76 0.11
N ALA A 215 1.93 10.48 -0.13
CA ALA A 215 2.65 9.64 -1.08
C ALA A 215 2.10 9.73 -2.51
N ASN A 216 1.00 10.47 -2.73
CA ASN A 216 0.27 10.54 -3.99
C ASN A 216 -0.26 9.15 -4.46
N GLN A 217 -0.66 8.30 -3.50
CA GLN A 217 -1.20 6.96 -3.72
C GLN A 217 -2.72 6.96 -3.55
N VAL A 218 -3.43 7.42 -4.59
CA VAL A 218 -4.91 7.66 -4.54
C VAL A 218 -5.68 6.40 -4.14
N THR A 219 -5.41 5.26 -4.76
CA THR A 219 -6.10 4.00 -4.46
C THR A 219 -5.90 3.57 -3.01
N MET A 220 -4.67 3.65 -2.50
CA MET A 220 -4.36 3.33 -1.12
C MET A 220 -5.02 4.31 -0.14
N ALA A 221 -5.11 5.58 -0.51
CA ALA A 221 -5.78 6.59 0.30
C ALA A 221 -7.30 6.32 0.39
N ILE A 222 -7.94 5.92 -0.71
CA ILE A 222 -9.35 5.49 -0.72
C ILE A 222 -9.53 4.24 0.15
N GLU A 223 -8.67 3.22 0.02
CA GLU A 223 -8.72 2.01 0.83
C GLU A 223 -8.63 2.32 2.33
N ALA A 224 -7.65 3.12 2.74
CA ALA A 224 -7.49 3.52 4.14
C ALA A 224 -8.64 4.40 4.65
N GLY A 225 -9.14 5.31 3.80
CA GLY A 225 -10.29 6.15 4.11
C GLY A 225 -11.57 5.33 4.28
N SER A 226 -11.80 4.35 3.43
CA SER A 226 -12.93 3.42 3.53
C SER A 226 -12.85 2.59 4.81
N LEU A 227 -11.68 2.06 5.13
CA LEU A 227 -11.46 1.34 6.38
C LEU A 227 -11.74 2.25 7.60
N PHE A 228 -11.31 3.51 7.56
CA PHE A 228 -11.60 4.48 8.61
C PHE A 228 -13.11 4.75 8.74
N MET A 229 -13.81 4.92 7.64
CA MET A 229 -15.26 5.11 7.63
C MET A 229 -15.98 3.88 8.20
N ASP A 230 -15.66 2.67 7.75
CA ASP A 230 -16.24 1.43 8.30
C ASP A 230 -16.06 1.29 9.81
N LEU A 231 -14.87 1.59 10.32
CA LEU A 231 -14.55 1.53 11.74
C LEU A 231 -15.34 2.56 12.58
N THR A 232 -15.74 3.66 11.96
CA THR A 232 -16.50 4.74 12.62
C THR A 232 -18.01 4.59 12.47
N ILE A 233 -18.50 3.89 11.45
CA ILE A 233 -19.93 3.65 11.20
C ILE A 233 -20.44 2.41 11.93
N GLY A 234 -19.67 1.32 11.94
CA GLY A 234 -20.08 0.01 12.44
C GLY A 234 -20.34 -0.07 13.94
N GLU A 235 -20.16 1.02 14.65
CA GLU A 235 -20.47 1.14 16.05
C GLU A 235 -21.88 1.76 16.20
N GLN A 236 -22.74 1.07 16.94
CA GLN A 236 -24.04 1.62 17.34
C GLN A 236 -23.86 3.04 17.91
N ASP A 237 -24.84 3.91 17.74
CA ASP A 237 -24.76 5.35 18.06
C ASP A 237 -24.09 5.67 19.41
N GLU A 238 -24.34 4.88 20.46
CA GLU A 238 -23.69 5.05 21.76
C GLU A 238 -22.17 4.81 21.75
N LYS A 239 -21.71 3.88 20.93
CA LYS A 239 -20.28 3.58 20.81
C LYS A 239 -19.57 4.59 19.90
N ALA A 240 -20.26 5.10 18.91
CA ALA A 240 -19.77 6.18 18.08
C ALA A 240 -19.58 7.47 18.91
N VAL A 241 -20.51 7.79 19.82
CA VAL A 241 -20.38 8.90 20.77
C VAL A 241 -19.19 8.67 21.70
N ARG A 242 -19.00 7.47 22.23
CA ARG A 242 -17.82 7.13 23.05
C ARG A 242 -16.51 7.20 22.26
N PHE A 243 -16.51 6.72 21.05
CA PHE A 243 -15.36 6.86 20.15
C PHE A 243 -15.03 8.33 19.92
N GLN A 244 -16.05 9.14 19.64
CA GLN A 244 -15.94 10.59 19.50
C GLN A 244 -15.31 11.24 20.73
N GLN A 245 -15.82 10.92 21.92
CA GLN A 245 -15.28 11.43 23.19
C GLN A 245 -13.83 10.99 23.39
N GLN A 246 -13.48 9.73 23.08
CA GLN A 246 -12.10 9.24 23.18
C GLN A 246 -11.16 9.95 22.23
N VAL A 247 -11.61 10.30 21.02
CA VAL A 247 -10.85 11.11 20.06
C VAL A 247 -10.62 12.51 20.63
N ASP A 248 -11.67 13.15 21.16
CA ASP A 248 -11.61 14.51 21.73
C ASP A 248 -10.72 14.57 22.99
N GLU A 249 -10.75 13.54 23.82
CA GLU A 249 -9.97 13.42 25.06
C GLU A 249 -8.55 12.90 24.80
N SER A 250 -8.29 12.28 23.64
CA SER A 250 -6.99 11.75 23.34
C SER A 250 -5.97 12.88 23.15
N LYS A 251 -5.25 13.15 24.23
CA LYS A 251 -4.02 13.94 24.11
C LYS A 251 -3.11 13.24 23.12
N PRO A 252 -2.45 13.97 22.21
CA PRO A 252 -1.46 13.39 21.35
C PRO A 252 -0.43 12.65 22.23
N ARG A 253 -0.49 11.34 22.24
CA ARG A 253 0.62 10.58 22.78
C ARG A 253 1.80 10.94 21.92
N ASN A 254 2.84 11.50 22.51
CA ASN A 254 4.19 11.53 21.95
C ASN A 254 4.72 10.09 21.90
N VAL A 255 4.00 9.22 21.25
CA VAL A 255 4.49 7.93 20.87
C VAL A 255 5.29 8.20 19.62
N GLY A 256 6.53 8.38 19.84
CA GLY A 256 7.65 8.35 18.93
C GLY A 256 7.47 8.79 17.47
N ASP A 257 6.29 8.73 16.93
CA ASP A 257 5.96 8.80 15.52
C ASP A 257 4.94 9.79 15.10
N ALA A 258 4.23 10.36 16.05
CA ALA A 258 3.21 11.30 15.65
C ALA A 258 3.89 12.48 14.98
N THR A 259 3.84 12.52 13.69
CA THR A 259 3.88 13.79 13.01
C THR A 259 2.81 14.63 13.67
N PRO A 260 3.13 15.79 14.25
CA PRO A 260 2.19 16.60 15.02
C PRO A 260 0.91 16.95 14.25
N GLU A 261 0.98 16.90 12.94
CA GLU A 261 -0.10 17.16 12.01
C GLU A 261 -1.13 16.04 11.91
N LEU A 262 -0.81 14.80 12.33
CA LEU A 262 -1.69 13.66 12.17
C LEU A 262 -2.49 13.39 13.47
N LYS A 263 -3.40 14.29 13.79
CA LYS A 263 -4.37 14.15 14.88
C LYS A 263 -5.72 13.77 14.30
N VAL A 264 -6.30 12.65 14.76
CA VAL A 264 -7.69 12.34 14.45
C VAL A 264 -8.59 13.30 15.21
N HIS A 265 -9.42 14.04 14.48
CA HIS A 265 -10.39 14.98 15.00
C HIS A 265 -11.77 14.62 14.44
N PRO A 266 -12.87 14.93 15.11
CA PRO A 266 -14.23 14.71 14.59
C PRO A 266 -14.47 15.24 13.18
N ALA A 267 -13.94 16.42 12.88
CA ALA A 267 -13.97 16.98 11.53
C ALA A 267 -13.24 16.12 10.48
N ASP A 268 -12.38 15.19 10.91
CA ASP A 268 -11.63 14.34 10.00
C ASP A 268 -12.52 13.28 9.34
N VAL A 269 -13.63 12.87 9.96
CA VAL A 269 -14.61 11.95 9.36
C VAL A 269 -15.19 12.58 8.09
N SER A 270 -15.68 13.81 8.19
CA SER A 270 -16.18 14.55 7.03
C SER A 270 -15.08 14.83 6.02
N GLY A 271 -13.89 15.20 6.48
CA GLY A 271 -12.74 15.45 5.62
C GLY A 271 -12.29 14.23 4.84
N VAL A 272 -12.26 13.05 5.45
CA VAL A 272 -11.94 11.78 4.78
C VAL A 272 -13.02 11.44 3.76
N PHE A 273 -14.30 11.57 4.13
CA PHE A 273 -15.42 11.34 3.23
C PHE A 273 -15.35 12.25 1.98
N GLU A 274 -15.19 13.56 2.18
CA GLU A 274 -15.07 14.55 1.10
C GLU A 274 -13.91 14.22 0.16
N TRP A 275 -12.76 13.88 0.74
CA TRP A 275 -11.60 13.55 -0.06
C TRP A 275 -11.83 12.28 -0.89
N CYS A 276 -12.38 11.22 -0.30
CA CYS A 276 -12.69 9.98 -0.99
C CYS A 276 -13.75 10.21 -2.09
N LEU A 277 -14.81 10.97 -1.80
CA LEU A 277 -15.86 11.30 -2.77
C LEU A 277 -15.30 12.03 -3.99
N LYS A 278 -14.41 13.00 -3.78
CA LYS A 278 -13.74 13.75 -4.87
C LYS A 278 -12.90 12.85 -5.79
N HIS A 279 -12.30 11.79 -5.25
CA HIS A 279 -11.39 10.91 -5.99
C HIS A 279 -12.04 9.58 -6.38
N LEU A 280 -13.33 9.40 -6.10
CA LEU A 280 -14.07 8.21 -6.45
C LEU A 280 -14.18 8.07 -7.98
N ASN A 281 -13.71 6.93 -8.51
CA ASN A 281 -13.93 6.63 -9.91
C ASN A 281 -15.32 6.04 -10.12
N LYS A 282 -16.21 6.85 -10.72
CA LYS A 282 -17.61 6.50 -10.98
C LYS A 282 -17.80 5.50 -12.13
N GLU A 283 -16.76 5.24 -12.92
CA GLU A 283 -16.85 4.38 -14.11
C GLU A 283 -16.71 2.88 -13.78
N HIS A 284 -16.18 2.54 -12.60
CA HIS A 284 -16.00 1.16 -12.18
C HIS A 284 -17.21 0.66 -11.36
N PHE A 285 -18.25 0.26 -12.06
CA PHE A 285 -19.37 -0.49 -11.48
C PHE A 285 -19.10 -2.00 -11.57
N GLY A 286 -19.75 -2.77 -10.70
CA GLY A 286 -19.87 -4.20 -10.87
C GLY A 286 -18.72 -5.04 -10.35
N GLN A 287 -17.82 -4.46 -9.60
CA GLN A 287 -16.77 -5.17 -8.85
C GLN A 287 -17.06 -5.10 -7.35
N ASP A 288 -16.49 -6.02 -6.58
CA ASP A 288 -16.53 -5.91 -5.12
C ASP A 288 -15.88 -4.59 -4.68
N ARG A 289 -16.71 -3.69 -4.16
CA ARG A 289 -16.37 -2.29 -3.88
C ARG A 289 -16.62 -1.95 -2.41
N PRO A 290 -15.79 -2.47 -1.48
CA PRO A 290 -15.92 -2.16 -0.05
C PRO A 290 -15.76 -0.67 0.25
N ASP A 291 -14.96 0.05 -0.57
CA ASP A 291 -14.82 1.50 -0.51
C ASP A 291 -16.14 2.22 -0.77
N LEU A 292 -16.87 1.83 -1.81
CA LEU A 292 -18.15 2.43 -2.17
C LEU A 292 -19.23 2.12 -1.12
N ARG A 293 -19.27 0.91 -0.57
CA ARG A 293 -20.18 0.56 0.52
C ARG A 293 -19.96 1.45 1.76
N ALA A 294 -18.70 1.57 2.20
CA ALA A 294 -18.35 2.43 3.32
C ALA A 294 -18.74 3.89 3.09
N MET A 295 -18.53 4.38 1.87
CA MET A 295 -18.88 5.75 1.50
C MET A 295 -20.40 6.00 1.49
N ILE A 296 -21.20 5.05 0.97
CA ILE A 296 -22.67 5.18 0.96
C ILE A 296 -23.21 5.17 2.40
N MET A 297 -22.73 4.27 3.25
CA MET A 297 -23.11 4.25 4.67
C MET A 297 -22.74 5.55 5.38
N MET A 298 -21.56 6.12 5.08
CA MET A 298 -21.15 7.39 5.63
C MET A 298 -21.99 8.54 5.06
N ALA A 299 -22.31 8.55 3.78
CA ALA A 299 -23.20 9.54 3.17
C ALA A 299 -24.57 9.56 3.83
N HIS A 300 -25.15 8.38 4.07
CA HIS A 300 -26.42 8.27 4.80
C HIS A 300 -26.30 8.86 6.21
N ARG A 301 -25.24 8.57 6.93
CA ARG A 301 -25.01 9.11 8.28
C ARG A 301 -24.82 10.63 8.30
N LEU A 302 -24.19 11.19 7.26
CA LEU A 302 -23.94 12.62 7.13
C LEU A 302 -25.09 13.38 6.46
N ASP A 303 -26.21 12.72 6.15
CA ASP A 303 -27.34 13.27 5.37
C ASP A 303 -26.90 13.81 4.00
N ARG A 304 -26.09 13.02 3.29
CA ARG A 304 -25.43 13.36 2.02
C ARG A 304 -25.71 12.32 0.91
N MET A 305 -26.86 11.66 0.95
CA MET A 305 -27.20 10.65 -0.08
C MET A 305 -27.34 11.24 -1.49
N ASP A 306 -27.64 12.53 -1.62
CA ASP A 306 -27.70 13.24 -2.90
C ASP A 306 -26.38 13.14 -3.69
N ASP A 307 -25.25 12.99 -3.02
CA ASP A 307 -23.94 12.77 -3.68
C ASP A 307 -23.88 11.45 -4.46
N PHE A 308 -24.83 10.55 -4.23
CA PHE A 308 -24.93 9.23 -4.85
C PHE A 308 -26.16 9.04 -5.75
N ASP A 309 -26.88 10.11 -6.11
CA ASP A 309 -28.03 10.06 -7.02
C ASP A 309 -27.68 9.33 -8.32
N TRP A 310 -26.48 9.56 -8.87
CA TRP A 310 -25.95 8.88 -10.05
C TRP A 310 -25.90 7.34 -9.93
N LEU A 311 -25.81 6.81 -8.72
CA LEU A 311 -25.83 5.36 -8.43
C LEU A 311 -27.26 4.89 -8.15
N ILE A 312 -28.01 5.68 -7.35
CA ILE A 312 -29.34 5.31 -6.87
C ILE A 312 -30.33 5.19 -8.01
N GLU A 313 -30.20 6.00 -9.05
CA GLU A 313 -31.08 6.00 -10.21
C GLU A 313 -30.82 4.85 -11.20
N GLU A 314 -29.68 4.14 -11.08
CA GLU A 314 -29.29 3.08 -12.02
C GLU A 314 -28.97 1.74 -11.34
N PRO A 315 -29.94 1.11 -10.59
CA PRO A 315 -29.67 -0.12 -9.84
C PRO A 315 -29.24 -1.30 -10.74
N GLN A 316 -29.67 -1.31 -12.01
CA GLN A 316 -29.31 -2.36 -12.98
C GLN A 316 -27.79 -2.40 -13.31
N ARG A 317 -27.05 -1.33 -13.05
CA ARG A 317 -25.61 -1.26 -13.29
C ARG A 317 -24.77 -1.82 -12.14
N VAL A 318 -25.38 -2.10 -11.01
CA VAL A 318 -24.67 -2.59 -9.81
C VAL A 318 -24.72 -4.11 -9.77
N GLU A 319 -23.56 -4.75 -9.77
CA GLU A 319 -23.41 -6.22 -9.73
C GLU A 319 -23.12 -6.77 -8.33
N ASP A 320 -22.69 -5.94 -7.40
CA ASP A 320 -22.35 -6.32 -6.03
C ASP A 320 -23.62 -6.41 -5.16
N SER A 321 -24.01 -7.63 -4.76
CA SER A 321 -25.19 -7.86 -3.93
C SER A 321 -25.09 -7.19 -2.55
N MET A 322 -23.88 -7.08 -1.99
CA MET A 322 -23.67 -6.40 -0.71
C MET A 322 -23.86 -4.89 -0.83
N LEU A 323 -23.43 -4.31 -1.96
CA LEU A 323 -23.67 -2.89 -2.24
C LEU A 323 -25.16 -2.60 -2.40
N VAL A 324 -25.89 -3.48 -3.11
CA VAL A 324 -27.36 -3.38 -3.23
C VAL A 324 -28.03 -3.43 -1.86
N ALA A 325 -27.61 -4.35 -0.97
CA ALA A 325 -28.15 -4.44 0.38
C ALA A 325 -27.92 -3.15 1.20
N VAL A 326 -26.75 -2.54 1.07
CA VAL A 326 -26.41 -1.25 1.71
C VAL A 326 -27.32 -0.15 1.21
N VAL A 327 -27.51 -0.02 -0.11
CA VAL A 327 -28.38 1.02 -0.69
C VAL A 327 -29.84 0.82 -0.28
N LEU A 328 -30.33 -0.43 -0.23
CA LEU A 328 -31.68 -0.75 0.27
C LEU A 328 -31.88 -0.34 1.74
N GLY A 329 -30.80 -0.37 2.55
CA GLY A 329 -30.83 0.10 3.94
C GLY A 329 -30.90 1.62 4.09
N CYS A 330 -30.73 2.38 2.99
CA CYS A 330 -30.81 3.83 2.99
C CYS A 330 -32.28 4.31 2.80
N ALA A 331 -32.54 5.57 3.10
CA ALA A 331 -33.87 6.18 2.92
C ALA A 331 -34.13 6.42 1.43
N LEU A 332 -34.67 5.40 0.74
CA LEU A 332 -35.11 5.48 -0.66
C LEU A 332 -36.62 5.75 -0.71
N ASN A 333 -37.11 6.36 -1.79
CA ASN A 333 -38.53 6.43 -2.07
C ASN A 333 -39.08 5.07 -2.52
N ASP A 334 -40.41 4.89 -2.55
CA ASP A 334 -41.04 3.61 -2.83
C ASP A 334 -40.66 3.02 -4.20
N GLU A 335 -40.50 3.86 -5.21
CA GLU A 335 -40.12 3.44 -6.57
C GLU A 335 -38.66 2.97 -6.61
N GLN A 336 -37.77 3.74 -6.04
CA GLN A 336 -36.35 3.37 -5.91
C GLN A 336 -36.19 2.08 -5.10
N HIS A 337 -36.88 1.97 -3.97
CA HIS A 337 -36.82 0.78 -3.11
C HIS A 337 -37.28 -0.48 -3.87
N LEU A 338 -38.34 -0.37 -4.69
CA LEU A 338 -38.82 -1.50 -5.50
C LEU A 338 -37.76 -1.93 -6.52
N ALA A 339 -37.21 -0.97 -7.29
CA ALA A 339 -36.20 -1.25 -8.30
C ALA A 339 -34.93 -1.90 -7.71
N TRP A 340 -34.48 -1.43 -6.56
CA TRP A 340 -33.33 -2.00 -5.86
C TRP A 340 -33.61 -3.37 -5.26
N THR A 341 -34.85 -3.62 -4.80
CA THR A 341 -35.28 -4.95 -4.32
C THR A 341 -35.30 -5.96 -5.46
N GLU A 342 -35.83 -5.60 -6.63
CA GLU A 342 -35.80 -6.45 -7.83
C GLU A 342 -34.36 -6.75 -8.26
N ARG A 343 -33.48 -5.76 -8.21
CA ARG A 343 -32.06 -5.93 -8.50
C ARG A 343 -31.40 -6.90 -7.51
N MET A 344 -31.66 -6.75 -6.21
CA MET A 344 -31.13 -7.67 -5.18
C MET A 344 -31.57 -9.10 -5.46
N GLN A 345 -32.85 -9.32 -5.78
CA GLN A 345 -33.37 -10.63 -6.11
C GLN A 345 -32.67 -11.25 -7.34
N SER A 346 -32.36 -10.42 -8.34
CA SER A 346 -31.65 -10.87 -9.56
C SER A 346 -30.20 -11.29 -9.33
N LEU A 347 -29.57 -10.83 -8.24
CA LEU A 347 -28.20 -11.16 -7.86
C LEU A 347 -28.09 -12.32 -6.88
N MET A 348 -29.22 -12.77 -6.33
CA MET A 348 -29.22 -13.96 -5.47
C MET A 348 -29.22 -15.23 -6.34
N PRO A 349 -28.39 -16.24 -5.99
CA PRO A 349 -28.31 -17.51 -6.72
C PRO A 349 -29.60 -18.34 -6.60
#